data_3e61d72971eefc9d4c40bef99a4588f3
#
_entry.id   3e61d72971eefc9d4c40bef99a4588f3
#
_cell.length_a   1.000
_cell.length_b   1.000
_cell.length_c   1.000
_cell.angle_alpha   90.00
_cell.angle_beta   90.00
_cell.angle_gamma   90.00
#
_symmetry.space_group_name_H-M   'P 1'
#
loop_
_entity.id
_entity.type
_entity.pdbx_description
1 polymer ?
#
loop_
_entity_poly.entity_id
_entity_poly.type
_entity_poly.pdbx_seq_one_letter_code
_entity_poly.pdbx_strand_id
1 'polypeptide(L)'
;MDVQICRGVKVKKYRGIIPGDKEKNQMTSKHYKYFQPNDKDKKDDQSDCVIRALCKVMNKSWLEVFDELLPFARELQCMPNSKPCYETFLLNHGFVYQEISNKKGIKLPTVDSFTKDHKDGVYVLRLAHHIIASVDCYYYDTWDSGDCCVYGYWKK
;
A
#
# COMPACT_ATOMS: atom_id res chain seq x y z
N MET A 1 -1.81 1.15 22.72
CA MET A 1 -1.55 2.28 21.79
C MET A 1 -2.85 2.58 21.06
N ASP A 2 -3.46 3.69 21.38
CA ASP A 2 -4.72 4.08 20.75
C ASP A 2 -4.48 4.47 19.30
N VAL A 3 -5.04 3.67 18.40
CA VAL A 3 -5.07 3.97 16.96
C VAL A 3 -6.07 5.10 16.78
N GLN A 4 -5.56 6.31 16.61
CA GLN A 4 -6.40 7.46 16.28
C GLN A 4 -6.84 7.33 14.82
N ILE A 5 -8.00 6.70 14.63
CA ILE A 5 -8.68 6.59 13.33
C ILE A 5 -9.00 8.02 12.87
N CYS A 6 -8.68 8.35 11.63
CA CYS A 6 -9.13 9.60 11.01
C CYS A 6 -10.64 9.75 11.22
N ARG A 7 -11.06 10.66 12.12
CA ARG A 7 -12.48 10.89 12.40
C ARG A 7 -13.16 11.40 11.14
N GLY A 8 -14.08 10.60 10.61
CA GLY A 8 -14.86 10.92 9.42
C GLY A 8 -14.81 9.89 8.30
N VAL A 9 -13.84 8.97 8.30
CA VAL A 9 -13.82 7.84 7.39
C VAL A 9 -14.41 6.64 8.10
N LYS A 10 -15.65 6.26 7.79
CA LYS A 10 -16.19 4.96 8.18
C LYS A 10 -15.35 3.91 7.45
N VAL A 11 -14.44 3.25 8.18
CA VAL A 11 -13.79 2.04 7.68
C VAL A 11 -14.91 1.03 7.43
N LYS A 12 -15.34 0.90 6.18
CA LYS A 12 -16.26 -0.17 5.81
C LYS A 12 -15.49 -1.47 6.00
N LYS A 13 -15.89 -2.24 7.02
CA LYS A 13 -15.50 -3.65 7.10
C LYS A 13 -15.74 -4.26 5.72
N TYR A 14 -14.70 -4.81 5.12
CA TYR A 14 -14.80 -5.55 3.89
C TYR A 14 -15.76 -6.73 4.12
N ARG A 15 -17.00 -6.59 3.75
CA ARG A 15 -17.91 -7.70 3.56
C ARG A 15 -17.72 -8.12 2.12
N GLY A 16 -17.32 -9.38 1.92
CA GLY A 16 -17.30 -9.97 0.60
C GLY A 16 -18.58 -9.62 -0.15
N ILE A 17 -18.47 -9.34 -1.43
CA ILE A 17 -19.57 -8.98 -2.32
C ILE A 17 -20.60 -10.10 -2.24
N ILE A 18 -21.75 -9.83 -1.63
CA ILE A 18 -22.92 -10.70 -1.71
C ILE A 18 -23.57 -10.42 -3.07
N PRO A 19 -23.76 -11.39 -3.94
CA PRO A 19 -24.44 -11.17 -5.22
C PRO A 19 -25.88 -10.69 -4.94
N GLY A 20 -26.19 -9.44 -5.29
CA GLY A 20 -27.52 -8.85 -5.11
C GLY A 20 -27.56 -7.42 -4.57
N ASP A 21 -26.47 -6.87 -4.05
CA ASP A 21 -26.42 -5.47 -3.66
C ASP A 21 -26.31 -4.60 -4.91
N LYS A 22 -27.33 -3.74 -5.11
CA LYS A 22 -27.38 -2.75 -6.19
C LYS A 22 -26.10 -1.92 -6.15
N GLU A 23 -25.36 -1.90 -7.26
CA GLU A 23 -24.19 -1.09 -7.51
C GLU A 23 -24.52 0.39 -7.17
N LYS A 24 -24.04 0.86 -6.03
CA LYS A 24 -23.80 2.27 -5.86
C LYS A 24 -22.62 2.60 -6.76
N ASN A 25 -22.84 3.32 -7.83
CA ASN A 25 -21.84 3.90 -8.72
C ASN A 25 -20.85 4.75 -7.87
N GLN A 26 -19.92 4.09 -7.23
CA GLN A 26 -18.79 4.74 -6.57
C GLN A 26 -17.76 4.92 -7.68
N MET A 27 -17.70 6.13 -8.24
CA MET A 27 -16.71 6.48 -9.25
C MET A 27 -15.34 6.18 -8.66
N THR A 28 -14.64 5.21 -9.23
CA THR A 28 -13.25 4.91 -8.89
C THR A 28 -12.38 6.11 -9.22
N SER A 29 -11.36 6.38 -8.40
CA SER A 29 -10.45 7.48 -8.67
C SER A 29 -9.76 7.28 -10.04
N LYS A 30 -9.61 8.36 -10.80
CA LYS A 30 -8.84 8.35 -12.05
C LYS A 30 -7.36 8.02 -11.85
N HIS A 31 -6.87 8.12 -10.64
CA HIS A 31 -5.49 7.79 -10.25
C HIS A 31 -5.32 6.35 -9.78
N TYR A 32 -6.42 5.62 -9.62
CA TYR A 32 -6.41 4.21 -9.26
C TYR A 32 -6.08 3.30 -10.45
N LYS A 33 -5.23 2.31 -10.20
CA LYS A 33 -4.93 1.21 -11.12
C LYS A 33 -4.99 -0.10 -10.36
N TYR A 34 -5.87 -1.02 -10.80
CA TYR A 34 -5.85 -2.39 -10.29
C TYR A 34 -4.51 -3.06 -10.61
N PHE A 35 -3.91 -3.69 -9.59
CA PHE A 35 -2.63 -4.37 -9.75
C PHE A 35 -2.55 -5.61 -8.85
N GLN A 36 -2.53 -6.80 -9.45
CA GLN A 36 -2.37 -8.09 -8.80
C GLN A 36 -1.27 -8.90 -9.48
N PRO A 37 -0.01 -8.84 -8.98
CA PRO A 37 1.11 -9.58 -9.55
C PRO A 37 1.14 -11.06 -9.14
N ASN A 38 0.34 -11.47 -8.16
CA ASN A 38 0.25 -12.86 -7.73
C ASN A 38 -0.76 -13.62 -8.60
N ASP A 39 -0.29 -14.37 -9.56
CA ASP A 39 -1.13 -15.14 -10.50
C ASP A 39 -1.88 -16.31 -9.85
N LYS A 40 -1.55 -16.67 -8.62
CA LYS A 40 -2.22 -17.69 -7.80
C LYS A 40 -3.35 -17.13 -6.94
N ASP A 41 -3.30 -15.82 -6.65
CA ASP A 41 -4.35 -15.17 -5.85
C ASP A 41 -5.52 -14.70 -6.72
N LYS A 42 -6.44 -15.62 -6.98
CA LYS A 42 -7.63 -15.33 -7.80
C LYS A 42 -8.76 -14.64 -7.05
N LYS A 43 -8.62 -14.47 -5.73
CA LYS A 43 -9.66 -13.90 -4.86
C LYS A 43 -9.27 -12.57 -4.23
N ASP A 44 -8.04 -12.11 -4.48
CA ASP A 44 -7.44 -10.94 -3.84
C ASP A 44 -7.48 -11.00 -2.30
N ASP A 45 -7.37 -12.21 -1.74
CA ASP A 45 -7.51 -12.47 -0.31
C ASP A 45 -6.18 -12.80 0.40
N GLN A 46 -5.08 -12.81 -0.32
CA GLN A 46 -3.75 -13.03 0.25
C GLN A 46 -3.25 -11.78 0.99
N SER A 47 -2.64 -11.99 2.16
CA SER A 47 -2.03 -10.91 2.95
C SER A 47 -0.64 -10.54 2.44
N ASP A 48 -0.52 -10.25 1.15
CA ASP A 48 0.75 -9.99 0.45
C ASP A 48 0.88 -8.54 -0.08
N CYS A 49 0.16 -7.59 0.50
CA CYS A 49 0.16 -6.18 0.06
C CYS A 49 1.58 -5.58 -0.02
N VAL A 50 2.48 -5.95 0.88
CA VAL A 50 3.89 -5.54 0.85
C VAL A 50 4.55 -6.04 -0.43
N ILE A 51 4.44 -7.34 -0.73
CA ILE A 51 5.07 -7.94 -1.91
C ILE A 51 4.49 -7.30 -3.18
N ARG A 52 3.17 -7.12 -3.27
CA ARG A 52 2.52 -6.45 -4.41
C ARG A 52 3.05 -5.03 -4.63
N ALA A 53 3.14 -4.23 -3.55
CA ALA A 53 3.70 -2.87 -3.64
C ALA A 53 5.15 -2.88 -4.13
N LEU A 54 5.99 -3.78 -3.59
CA LEU A 54 7.38 -3.93 -4.01
C LEU A 54 7.51 -4.41 -5.45
N CYS A 55 6.66 -5.34 -5.90
CA CYS A 55 6.61 -5.74 -7.32
C CYS A 55 6.45 -4.54 -8.25
N LYS A 56 5.54 -3.62 -7.88
CA LYS A 56 5.28 -2.45 -8.70
C LYS A 56 6.46 -1.48 -8.72
N VAL A 57 7.00 -1.12 -7.56
CA VAL A 57 8.07 -0.13 -7.47
C VAL A 57 9.43 -0.64 -7.96
N MET A 58 9.65 -1.97 -7.92
CA MET A 58 10.87 -2.61 -8.40
C MET A 58 10.76 -3.11 -9.85
N ASN A 59 9.56 -3.10 -10.42
CA ASN A 59 9.24 -3.68 -11.73
C ASN A 59 9.68 -5.16 -11.84
N LYS A 60 9.29 -5.95 -10.84
CA LYS A 60 9.62 -7.37 -10.71
C LYS A 60 8.38 -8.21 -10.52
N SER A 61 8.48 -9.50 -10.82
CA SER A 61 7.43 -10.48 -10.54
C SER A 61 7.29 -10.75 -9.03
N TRP A 62 6.17 -11.37 -8.65
CA TRP A 62 5.89 -11.70 -7.26
C TRP A 62 6.95 -12.65 -6.67
N LEU A 63 7.37 -13.67 -7.44
CA LEU A 63 8.39 -14.63 -7.00
C LEU A 63 9.77 -13.97 -6.84
N GLU A 64 10.18 -13.12 -7.78
CA GLU A 64 11.46 -12.41 -7.67
C GLU A 64 11.52 -11.56 -6.40
N VAL A 65 10.46 -10.78 -6.12
CA VAL A 65 10.40 -9.96 -4.90
C VAL A 65 10.38 -10.83 -3.64
N PHE A 66 9.60 -11.91 -3.65
CA PHE A 66 9.54 -12.83 -2.53
C PHE A 66 10.92 -13.45 -2.22
N ASP A 67 11.60 -13.95 -3.25
CA ASP A 67 12.93 -14.55 -3.12
C ASP A 67 13.98 -13.53 -2.64
N GLU A 68 13.89 -12.28 -3.07
CA GLU A 68 14.78 -11.20 -2.62
C GLU A 68 14.52 -10.77 -1.16
N LEU A 69 13.30 -10.94 -0.66
CA LEU A 69 12.97 -10.68 0.75
C LEU A 69 13.46 -11.80 1.69
N LEU A 70 13.59 -13.04 1.21
CA LEU A 70 13.95 -14.19 2.05
C LEU A 70 15.28 -14.04 2.80
N PRO A 71 16.37 -13.51 2.23
CA PRO A 71 17.62 -13.29 2.97
C PRO A 71 17.42 -12.37 4.18
N PHE A 72 16.68 -11.26 4.01
CA PHE A 72 16.37 -10.32 5.10
C PHE A 72 15.47 -10.97 6.16
N ALA A 73 14.44 -11.70 5.72
CA ALA A 73 13.53 -12.41 6.59
C ALA A 73 14.27 -13.44 7.45
N ARG A 74 15.22 -14.18 6.86
CA ARG A 74 16.05 -15.16 7.54
C ARG A 74 17.00 -14.51 8.56
N GLU A 75 17.67 -13.43 8.16
CA GLU A 75 18.61 -12.72 9.04
C GLU A 75 17.88 -12.09 10.24
N LEU A 76 16.72 -11.47 10.00
CA LEU A 76 15.91 -10.80 11.02
C LEU A 76 14.97 -11.76 11.78
N GLN A 77 14.92 -13.04 11.40
CA GLN A 77 14.04 -14.08 11.96
C GLN A 77 12.56 -13.63 11.97
N CYS A 78 12.08 -13.09 10.84
CA CYS A 78 10.72 -12.58 10.70
C CYS A 78 10.11 -13.01 9.35
N MET A 79 8.82 -12.74 9.17
CA MET A 79 8.14 -13.04 7.91
C MET A 79 8.55 -12.05 6.80
N PRO A 80 8.62 -12.48 5.52
CA PRO A 80 9.02 -11.61 4.40
C PRO A 80 8.18 -10.33 4.27
N ASN A 81 6.90 -10.39 4.60
CA ASN A 81 5.98 -9.25 4.55
C ASN A 81 5.90 -8.46 5.87
N SER A 82 6.74 -8.78 6.86
CA SER A 82 6.77 -8.05 8.14
C SER A 82 7.53 -6.73 8.01
N LYS A 83 7.18 -5.78 8.88
CA LYS A 83 7.74 -4.43 8.85
C LYS A 83 9.29 -4.42 8.90
N PRO A 84 9.98 -5.13 9.81
CA PRO A 84 11.44 -5.12 9.84
C PRO A 84 12.06 -5.59 8.52
N CYS A 85 11.46 -6.62 7.90
CA CYS A 85 11.98 -7.19 6.66
C CYS A 85 11.87 -6.20 5.49
N TYR A 86 10.67 -5.69 5.21
CA TYR A 86 10.51 -4.82 4.04
C TYR A 86 11.12 -3.42 4.23
N GLU A 87 11.22 -2.90 5.45
CA GLU A 87 11.93 -1.65 5.71
C GLU A 87 13.43 -1.79 5.43
N THR A 88 14.06 -2.87 5.89
CA THR A 88 15.47 -3.17 5.61
C THR A 88 15.68 -3.37 4.11
N PHE A 89 14.80 -4.12 3.45
CA PHE A 89 14.83 -4.30 2.01
C PHE A 89 14.76 -2.97 1.24
N LEU A 90 13.79 -2.10 1.57
CA LEU A 90 13.62 -0.81 0.93
C LEU A 90 14.84 0.09 1.12
N LEU A 91 15.39 0.14 2.35
CA LEU A 91 16.60 0.90 2.64
C LEU A 91 17.79 0.44 1.79
N ASN A 92 18.00 -0.87 1.68
CA ASN A 92 19.08 -1.44 0.85
C ASN A 92 18.89 -1.16 -0.66
N HIS A 93 17.66 -0.87 -1.09
CA HIS A 93 17.35 -0.50 -2.47
C HIS A 93 17.32 1.03 -2.71
N GLY A 94 17.79 1.82 -1.73
CA GLY A 94 17.93 3.27 -1.86
C GLY A 94 16.65 4.05 -1.58
N PHE A 95 15.64 3.43 -0.98
CA PHE A 95 14.43 4.14 -0.52
C PHE A 95 14.67 4.77 0.84
N VAL A 96 14.20 5.98 1.02
CA VAL A 96 14.25 6.73 2.29
C VAL A 96 12.85 6.92 2.83
N TYR A 97 12.64 6.57 4.11
CA TYR A 97 11.36 6.73 4.78
C TYR A 97 11.13 8.19 5.20
N GLN A 98 9.91 8.65 4.98
CA GLN A 98 9.43 9.95 5.47
C GLN A 98 8.11 9.75 6.22
N GLU A 99 8.10 10.17 7.49
CA GLU A 99 6.90 10.19 8.33
C GLU A 99 6.06 11.42 7.98
N ILE A 100 4.75 11.22 7.80
CA ILE A 100 3.81 12.33 7.69
C ILE A 100 3.35 12.67 9.12
N SER A 101 3.60 13.89 9.56
CA SER A 101 3.27 14.32 10.92
C SER A 101 1.77 14.20 11.20
N ASN A 102 1.43 13.40 12.21
CA ASN A 102 0.06 13.27 12.73
C ASN A 102 -0.15 14.21 13.95
N LYS A 103 0.30 15.46 13.87
CA LYS A 103 0.07 16.46 14.92
C LYS A 103 -1.42 16.78 15.00
N LYS A 104 -1.91 17.01 16.22
CA LYS A 104 -3.31 17.42 16.46
C LYS A 104 -3.64 18.67 15.61
N GLY A 105 -4.69 18.56 14.79
CA GLY A 105 -5.14 19.64 13.91
C GLY A 105 -4.59 19.58 12.46
N ILE A 106 -3.63 18.70 12.15
CA ILE A 106 -3.16 18.48 10.78
C ILE A 106 -3.92 17.31 10.18
N LYS A 107 -4.59 17.53 9.04
CA LYS A 107 -5.26 16.48 8.30
C LYS A 107 -4.23 15.70 7.50
N LEU A 108 -4.17 14.37 7.71
CA LEU A 108 -3.34 13.50 6.88
C LEU A 108 -3.84 13.51 5.43
N PRO A 109 -2.94 13.47 4.43
CA PRO A 109 -3.33 13.31 3.05
C PRO A 109 -3.98 11.94 2.83
N THR A 110 -4.94 11.88 1.93
CA THR A 110 -5.43 10.62 1.40
C THR A 110 -4.48 10.11 0.31
N VAL A 111 -4.57 8.82 -0.02
CA VAL A 111 -3.79 8.23 -1.12
C VAL A 111 -4.01 9.02 -2.41
N ASP A 112 -5.27 9.33 -2.74
CA ASP A 112 -5.60 10.08 -3.96
C ASP A 112 -5.00 11.48 -3.95
N SER A 113 -5.07 12.22 -2.81
CA SER A 113 -4.46 13.55 -2.72
C SER A 113 -2.94 13.48 -2.75
N PHE A 114 -2.33 12.51 -2.04
CA PHE A 114 -0.88 12.32 -2.08
C PHE A 114 -0.38 12.07 -3.50
N THR A 115 -1.06 11.18 -4.22
CA THR A 115 -0.71 10.81 -5.60
C THR A 115 -0.83 11.99 -6.56
N LYS A 116 -1.84 12.86 -6.38
CA LYS A 116 -1.99 14.11 -7.16
C LYS A 116 -0.87 15.10 -6.91
N ASP A 117 -0.42 15.20 -5.65
CA ASP A 117 0.62 16.16 -5.25
C ASP A 117 2.02 15.65 -5.62
N HIS A 118 2.20 14.34 -5.78
CA HIS A 118 3.46 13.66 -6.12
C HIS A 118 3.35 13.00 -7.50
N LYS A 119 3.28 13.84 -8.54
CA LYS A 119 3.01 13.38 -9.92
C LYS A 119 4.13 12.55 -10.52
N ASP A 120 5.36 12.78 -10.08
CA ASP A 120 6.54 12.12 -10.61
C ASP A 120 7.26 11.35 -9.51
N GLY A 121 7.74 10.17 -9.84
CA GLY A 121 8.55 9.36 -8.94
C GLY A 121 7.91 8.07 -8.47
N VAL A 122 8.66 7.38 -7.63
CA VAL A 122 8.35 6.04 -7.14
C VAL A 122 8.24 6.08 -5.62
N TYR A 123 7.06 5.72 -5.12
CA TYR A 123 6.73 5.76 -3.71
C TYR A 123 6.11 4.45 -3.24
N VAL A 124 6.43 4.05 -2.02
CA VAL A 124 5.69 3.03 -1.27
C VAL A 124 4.95 3.74 -0.15
N LEU A 125 3.63 3.65 -0.11
CA LEU A 125 2.79 4.37 0.85
C LEU A 125 2.41 3.47 2.02
N ARG A 126 2.57 3.99 3.25
CA ARG A 126 2.14 3.33 4.48
C ARG A 126 0.76 3.84 4.88
N LEU A 127 -0.20 2.94 4.89
CA LEU A 127 -1.57 3.15 5.35
C LEU A 127 -1.79 2.43 6.70
N ALA A 128 -2.99 2.51 7.26
CA ALA A 128 -3.36 1.72 8.43
C ALA A 128 -3.43 0.22 8.05
N HIS A 129 -2.48 -0.57 8.54
CA HIS A 129 -2.37 -2.02 8.28
C HIS A 129 -2.30 -2.41 6.79
N HIS A 130 -1.83 -1.49 5.93
CA HIS A 130 -1.76 -1.72 4.50
C HIS A 130 -0.61 -0.95 3.85
N ILE A 131 -0.03 -1.54 2.80
CA ILE A 131 1.08 -0.96 2.02
C ILE A 131 0.69 -1.00 0.56
N ILE A 132 0.90 0.11 -0.15
CA ILE A 132 0.62 0.22 -1.58
C ILE A 132 1.75 0.94 -2.33
N ALA A 133 1.77 0.81 -3.65
CA ALA A 133 2.68 1.56 -4.51
C ALA A 133 1.99 2.79 -5.10
N SER A 134 2.73 3.90 -5.22
CA SER A 134 2.34 5.07 -6.01
C SER A 134 3.49 5.40 -6.98
N VAL A 135 3.20 5.37 -8.27
CA VAL A 135 4.19 5.59 -9.33
C VAL A 135 3.58 6.50 -10.40
N ASP A 136 4.27 7.59 -10.71
CA ASP A 136 3.91 8.52 -11.81
C ASP A 136 2.43 8.90 -11.83
N CYS A 137 1.95 9.53 -10.76
CA CYS A 137 0.57 9.95 -10.51
C CYS A 137 -0.53 8.87 -10.54
N TYR A 138 -0.16 7.61 -10.38
CA TYR A 138 -1.09 6.50 -10.19
C TYR A 138 -0.74 5.71 -8.93
N TYR A 139 -1.76 5.27 -8.18
CA TYR A 139 -1.59 4.29 -7.10
C TYR A 139 -2.14 2.93 -7.52
N TYR A 140 -1.49 1.89 -7.04
CA TYR A 140 -1.66 0.51 -7.49
C TYR A 140 -2.04 -0.37 -6.30
N ASP A 141 -3.20 -1.01 -6.40
CA ASP A 141 -3.75 -1.87 -5.35
C ASP A 141 -4.74 -2.86 -5.97
N THR A 142 -5.22 -3.84 -5.19
CA THR A 142 -6.30 -4.76 -5.59
C THR A 142 -7.70 -4.18 -5.35
N TRP A 143 -7.79 -3.01 -4.72
CA TRP A 143 -9.03 -2.26 -4.51
C TRP A 143 -8.73 -0.75 -4.46
N ASP A 144 -9.75 0.08 -4.69
CA ASP A 144 -9.56 1.54 -4.66
C ASP A 144 -9.39 2.04 -3.22
N SER A 145 -8.12 2.19 -2.81
CA SER A 145 -7.71 2.71 -1.50
C SER A 145 -7.52 4.23 -1.45
N GLY A 146 -8.04 4.95 -2.45
CA GLY A 146 -7.85 6.41 -2.63
C GLY A 146 -8.25 7.26 -1.44
N ASP A 147 -9.27 6.86 -0.68
CA ASP A 147 -9.78 7.58 0.48
C ASP A 147 -9.02 7.25 1.79
N CYS A 148 -8.08 6.28 1.77
CA CYS A 148 -7.29 5.93 2.93
C CYS A 148 -6.25 6.99 3.25
N CYS A 149 -5.99 7.21 4.55
CA CYS A 149 -4.96 8.14 5.00
C CYS A 149 -3.55 7.56 4.84
N VAL A 150 -2.60 8.40 4.39
CA VAL A 150 -1.18 8.08 4.30
C VAL A 150 -0.48 8.58 5.57
N TYR A 151 0.14 7.65 6.30
CA TYR A 151 0.86 7.94 7.55
C TYR A 151 2.36 8.18 7.34
N GLY A 152 2.88 7.74 6.23
CA GLY A 152 4.27 7.88 5.85
C GLY A 152 4.52 7.19 4.52
N TYR A 153 5.70 7.38 3.97
CA TYR A 153 6.06 6.81 2.69
C TYR A 153 7.57 6.61 2.54
N TRP A 154 7.95 5.69 1.69
CA TRP A 154 9.32 5.54 1.21
C TRP A 154 9.41 6.12 -0.19
N LYS A 155 10.45 6.92 -0.42
CA LYS A 155 10.76 7.54 -1.71
C LYS A 155 12.14 7.08 -2.17
N LYS A 156 12.25 6.75 -3.44
CA LYS A 156 13.52 6.50 -4.10
C LYS A 156 14.05 7.77 -4.73
#